data_418dd9a8ceebce50d576f1aea40dcb72
#
_entry.id   418dd9a8ceebce50d576f1aea40dcb72
#
_cell.length_a   1.000
_cell.length_b   1.000
_cell.length_c   1.000
_cell.angle_alpha   90.00
_cell.angle_beta   90.00
_cell.angle_gamma   90.00
#
_symmetry.space_group_name_H-M   'P 1'
#
loop_
_entity.id
_entity.type
_entity.pdbx_description
1 polymer ?
#
loop_
_entity_poly.entity_id
_entity_poly.type
_entity_poly.pdbx_seq_one_letter_code
_entity_poly.pdbx_strand_id
1 'polypeptide(L)'
;ECVEIMSPLPKHEAWADAVLRIVGEITRALGLKLETRGSMTMRSLWHRQGAEPDTCFYIQNATRIIGKETLDFSIDPPPDIVVEIDVTHVSTTKFSIYATLGVPEIWCYNGETMTFRVLMGTAYVIVLHSQALPLLPSTVIAQWIAVSKVEGQDAALDAVRAWVLAQSPQR
;
A
#
# COMPACT_ATOMS: atom_id res chain seq x y z
N GLU A 1 -13.03 -6.11 -28.68
CA GLU A 1 -12.28 -6.04 -27.41
C GLU A 1 -11.03 -5.23 -27.68
N CYS A 2 -10.93 -4.05 -27.06
CA CYS A 2 -9.74 -3.24 -27.12
C CYS A 2 -8.89 -3.59 -25.89
N VAL A 3 -7.70 -4.14 -26.10
CA VAL A 3 -6.73 -4.37 -25.01
C VAL A 3 -5.84 -3.13 -24.98
N GLU A 4 -6.02 -2.30 -23.96
CA GLU A 4 -5.16 -1.16 -23.70
C GLU A 4 -3.96 -1.64 -22.87
N ILE A 5 -2.79 -1.72 -23.51
CA ILE A 5 -1.54 -2.02 -22.82
C ILE A 5 -0.92 -0.69 -22.39
N MET A 6 -1.12 -0.32 -21.14
CA MET A 6 -0.42 0.83 -20.55
C MET A 6 0.91 0.35 -19.96
N SER A 7 2.01 0.85 -20.49
CA SER A 7 3.32 0.70 -19.84
C SER A 7 3.44 1.74 -18.73
N PRO A 8 3.74 1.35 -17.48
CA PRO A 8 3.94 2.31 -16.40
C PRO A 8 5.04 3.30 -16.74
N LEU A 9 4.84 4.57 -16.40
CA LEU A 9 5.89 5.57 -16.55
C LEU A 9 7.00 5.32 -15.52
N PRO A 10 8.27 5.58 -15.82
CA PRO A 10 9.39 5.37 -14.88
C PRO A 10 9.18 6.05 -13.52
N LYS A 11 8.51 7.20 -13.48
CA LYS A 11 8.17 7.90 -12.24
C LYS A 11 7.16 7.15 -11.38
N HIS A 12 6.23 6.44 -12.01
CA HIS A 12 5.20 5.65 -11.33
C HIS A 12 5.85 4.48 -10.57
N GLU A 13 6.74 3.74 -11.23
CA GLU A 13 7.51 2.66 -10.62
C GLU A 13 8.39 3.17 -9.47
N ALA A 14 9.06 4.33 -9.66
CA ALA A 14 9.89 4.93 -8.62
C ALA A 14 9.10 5.30 -7.36
N TRP A 15 7.85 5.73 -7.50
CA TRP A 15 7.00 6.05 -6.35
C TRP A 15 6.47 4.80 -5.65
N ALA A 16 6.11 3.76 -6.40
CA ALA A 16 5.73 2.47 -5.82
C ALA A 16 6.89 1.86 -5.02
N ASP A 17 8.12 1.91 -5.56
CA ASP A 17 9.34 1.47 -4.87
C ASP A 17 9.63 2.32 -3.61
N ALA A 18 9.46 3.64 -3.68
CA ALA A 18 9.62 4.50 -2.53
C ALA A 18 8.64 4.14 -1.39
N VAL A 19 7.36 3.92 -1.71
CA VAL A 19 6.36 3.49 -0.72
C VAL A 19 6.75 2.12 -0.13
N LEU A 20 7.17 1.18 -0.97
CA LEU A 20 7.61 -0.15 -0.53
C LEU A 20 8.76 -0.06 0.50
N ARG A 21 9.78 0.74 0.21
CA ARG A 21 10.93 0.94 1.10
C ARG A 21 10.54 1.65 2.39
N ILE A 22 9.70 2.69 2.31
CA ILE A 22 9.19 3.43 3.48
C ILE A 22 8.43 2.48 4.41
N VAL A 23 7.48 1.68 3.89
CA VAL A 23 6.73 0.71 4.71
C VAL A 23 7.66 -0.35 5.30
N GLY A 24 8.64 -0.83 4.52
CA GLY A 24 9.64 -1.76 5.01
C GLY A 24 10.45 -1.22 6.19
N GLU A 25 10.83 0.06 6.14
CA GLU A 25 11.59 0.70 7.22
C GLU A 25 10.72 0.93 8.46
N ILE A 26 9.47 1.38 8.29
CA ILE A 26 8.51 1.56 9.40
C ILE A 26 8.29 0.23 10.12
N THR A 27 7.95 -0.83 9.38
CA THR A 27 7.65 -2.14 9.97
C THR A 27 8.86 -2.74 10.67
N ARG A 28 10.07 -2.58 10.10
CA ARG A 28 11.32 -2.97 10.72
C ARG A 28 11.54 -2.24 12.04
N ALA A 29 11.40 -0.91 12.04
CA ALA A 29 11.61 -0.08 13.21
C ALA A 29 10.60 -0.36 14.34
N LEU A 30 9.37 -0.74 13.98
CA LEU A 30 8.32 -1.13 14.91
C LEU A 30 8.38 -2.62 15.33
N GLY A 31 9.31 -3.41 14.77
CA GLY A 31 9.39 -4.86 15.06
C GLY A 31 8.22 -5.66 14.49
N LEU A 32 7.53 -5.14 13.48
CA LEU A 32 6.40 -5.80 12.82
C LEU A 32 6.91 -6.71 11.69
N LYS A 33 6.16 -7.79 11.41
CA LYS A 33 6.41 -8.61 10.24
C LYS A 33 5.82 -7.94 9.01
N LEU A 34 6.50 -8.10 7.88
CA LEU A 34 6.07 -7.59 6.60
C LEU A 34 6.28 -8.66 5.53
N GLU A 35 5.25 -8.92 4.74
CA GLU A 35 5.34 -9.63 3.48
C GLU A 35 4.79 -8.76 2.36
N THR A 36 5.45 -8.77 1.22
CA THR A 36 5.04 -8.03 0.03
C THR A 36 4.77 -8.99 -1.12
N ARG A 37 3.88 -8.63 -2.03
CA ARG A 37 3.59 -9.45 -3.23
C ARG A 37 3.60 -8.60 -4.51
N GLY A 38 4.16 -7.38 -4.44
CA GLY A 38 4.24 -6.47 -5.57
C GLY A 38 2.86 -6.20 -6.19
N SER A 39 2.81 -6.18 -7.50
CA SER A 39 1.61 -5.96 -8.30
C SER A 39 0.87 -7.27 -8.62
N MET A 40 0.65 -8.12 -7.64
CA MET A 40 0.00 -9.40 -7.88
C MET A 40 -1.43 -9.25 -8.40
N THR A 41 -1.83 -10.10 -9.33
CA THR A 41 -3.22 -10.17 -9.79
C THR A 41 -4.12 -10.74 -8.68
N MET A 42 -5.01 -9.92 -8.15
CA MET A 42 -6.03 -10.32 -7.18
C MET A 42 -7.33 -10.64 -7.94
N ARG A 43 -7.79 -11.87 -7.88
CA ARG A 43 -9.00 -12.31 -8.58
C ARG A 43 -10.05 -12.84 -7.61
N SER A 44 -11.29 -12.38 -7.78
CA SER A 44 -12.44 -13.02 -7.17
C SER A 44 -12.92 -14.16 -8.07
N LEU A 45 -12.92 -15.38 -7.56
CA LEU A 45 -13.43 -16.56 -8.28
C LEU A 45 -14.91 -16.41 -8.64
N TRP A 46 -15.67 -15.68 -7.82
CA TRP A 46 -17.12 -15.53 -7.96
C TRP A 46 -17.54 -14.44 -8.96
N HIS A 47 -16.69 -13.42 -9.19
CA HIS A 47 -17.10 -12.22 -9.93
C HIS A 47 -16.40 -12.05 -11.28
N ARG A 48 -15.52 -12.97 -11.68
CA ARG A 48 -14.71 -12.87 -12.92
C ARG A 48 -13.98 -11.55 -13.09
N GLN A 49 -13.77 -10.83 -11.99
CA GLN A 49 -13.09 -9.54 -11.95
C GLN A 49 -11.78 -9.68 -11.19
N GLY A 50 -10.79 -8.97 -11.64
CA GLY A 50 -9.49 -8.91 -11.01
C GLY A 50 -8.98 -7.49 -10.98
N ALA A 51 -8.11 -7.20 -10.01
CA ALA A 51 -7.37 -5.95 -9.92
C ALA A 51 -5.91 -6.25 -9.62
N GLU A 52 -5.05 -5.40 -10.12
CA GLU A 52 -3.61 -5.42 -9.85
C GLU A 52 -3.24 -4.09 -9.21
N PRO A 53 -2.92 -4.08 -7.89
CA PRO A 53 -2.39 -2.90 -7.25
C PRO A 53 -0.96 -2.64 -7.71
N ASP A 54 -0.47 -1.41 -7.59
CA ASP A 54 0.93 -1.10 -7.90
C ASP A 54 1.89 -1.76 -6.90
N THR A 55 1.47 -1.88 -5.65
CA THR A 55 2.10 -2.72 -4.64
C THR A 55 1.11 -3.09 -3.53
N CYS A 56 1.44 -4.09 -2.72
CA CYS A 56 0.60 -4.48 -1.60
C CYS A 56 1.41 -5.03 -0.43
N PHE A 57 0.84 -4.93 0.77
CA PHE A 57 1.48 -5.27 2.03
C PHE A 57 0.61 -6.17 2.90
N TYR A 58 1.25 -7.19 3.46
CA TYR A 58 0.74 -8.00 4.55
C TYR A 58 1.54 -7.65 5.80
N ILE A 59 0.87 -7.17 6.84
CA ILE A 59 1.43 -6.78 8.13
C ILE A 59 0.77 -7.63 9.22
N GLN A 60 -0.53 -7.46 9.45
CA GLN A 60 -1.30 -8.26 10.42
C GLN A 60 -1.40 -9.72 9.96
N ASN A 61 -1.57 -9.93 8.66
CA ASN A 61 -1.70 -11.24 8.05
C ASN A 61 -0.36 -11.81 7.53
N ALA A 62 0.78 -11.15 7.76
CA ALA A 62 2.09 -11.55 7.23
C ALA A 62 2.43 -13.02 7.53
N THR A 63 2.21 -13.48 8.76
CA THR A 63 2.50 -14.86 9.18
C THR A 63 1.67 -15.91 8.44
N ARG A 64 0.50 -15.55 7.91
CA ARG A 64 -0.38 -16.45 7.15
C ARG A 64 0.10 -16.63 5.71
N ILE A 65 0.98 -15.73 5.25
CA ILE A 65 1.44 -15.66 3.87
C ILE A 65 2.87 -16.15 3.70
N ILE A 66 3.67 -16.13 4.76
CA ILE A 66 5.07 -16.61 4.74
C ILE A 66 5.12 -18.04 4.18
N GLY A 67 6.00 -18.26 3.21
CA GLY A 67 6.22 -19.56 2.57
C GLY A 67 5.19 -19.98 1.53
N LYS A 68 4.16 -19.16 1.26
CA LYS A 68 3.21 -19.44 0.19
C LYS A 68 3.71 -18.89 -1.14
N GLU A 69 3.81 -19.75 -2.14
CA GLU A 69 4.16 -19.37 -3.51
C GLU A 69 2.96 -18.84 -4.28
N THR A 70 1.78 -19.36 -3.98
CA THR A 70 0.49 -18.93 -4.57
C THR A 70 -0.51 -18.60 -3.49
N LEU A 71 -1.44 -17.71 -3.80
CA LEU A 71 -2.52 -17.30 -2.89
C LEU A 71 -3.87 -17.63 -3.51
N ASP A 72 -4.75 -18.19 -2.69
CA ASP A 72 -6.15 -18.45 -3.02
C ASP A 72 -7.03 -17.60 -2.09
N PHE A 73 -7.59 -16.52 -2.61
CA PHE A 73 -8.43 -15.59 -1.85
C PHE A 73 -9.78 -16.15 -1.38
N SER A 74 -10.07 -17.42 -1.67
CA SER A 74 -11.18 -18.14 -1.04
C SER A 74 -10.85 -18.63 0.38
N ILE A 75 -9.56 -18.78 0.69
CA ILE A 75 -9.03 -19.28 1.98
C ILE A 75 -7.94 -18.41 2.58
N ASP A 76 -7.19 -17.69 1.73
CA ASP A 76 -6.13 -16.78 2.16
C ASP A 76 -6.68 -15.37 2.36
N PRO A 77 -6.16 -14.61 3.33
CA PRO A 77 -6.57 -13.23 3.52
C PRO A 77 -6.10 -12.38 2.33
N PRO A 78 -6.86 -11.32 1.99
CA PRO A 78 -6.33 -10.27 1.13
C PRO A 78 -5.16 -9.54 1.81
N PRO A 79 -4.38 -8.73 1.08
CA PRO A 79 -3.41 -7.81 1.68
C PRO A 79 -4.07 -6.90 2.71
N ASP A 80 -3.32 -6.54 3.76
CA ASP A 80 -3.78 -5.56 4.75
C ASP A 80 -3.83 -4.15 4.16
N ILE A 81 -2.93 -3.86 3.21
CA ILE A 81 -2.88 -2.60 2.47
C ILE A 81 -2.64 -2.90 0.99
N VAL A 82 -3.40 -2.25 0.11
CA VAL A 82 -3.05 -2.09 -1.31
C VAL A 82 -2.70 -0.64 -1.60
N VAL A 83 -1.77 -0.42 -2.52
CA VAL A 83 -1.32 0.91 -2.93
C VAL A 83 -1.61 1.12 -4.40
N GLU A 84 -2.20 2.26 -4.72
CA GLU A 84 -2.44 2.74 -6.06
C GLU A 84 -1.69 4.04 -6.28
N ILE A 85 -0.81 4.04 -7.26
CA ILE A 85 -0.08 5.22 -7.72
C ILE A 85 -0.83 5.77 -8.93
N ASP A 86 -1.78 6.65 -8.69
CA ASP A 86 -2.57 7.27 -9.75
C ASP A 86 -2.21 8.74 -9.89
N VAL A 87 -1.58 9.07 -11.00
CA VAL A 87 -1.15 10.44 -11.32
C VAL A 87 -2.24 11.23 -12.03
N THR A 88 -3.24 10.54 -12.61
CA THR A 88 -4.19 11.19 -13.53
C THR A 88 -5.66 10.92 -13.22
N HIS A 89 -6.04 9.73 -12.76
CA HIS A 89 -7.43 9.33 -12.52
C HIS A 89 -7.50 8.31 -11.38
N VAL A 90 -8.29 8.61 -10.36
CA VAL A 90 -8.63 7.62 -9.32
C VAL A 90 -9.54 6.58 -9.96
N SER A 91 -9.02 5.40 -10.22
CA SER A 91 -9.79 4.28 -10.76
C SER A 91 -10.76 3.75 -9.69
N THR A 92 -11.92 4.39 -9.56
CA THR A 92 -12.96 3.96 -8.63
C THR A 92 -13.47 2.54 -8.92
N THR A 93 -13.26 2.06 -10.15
CA THR A 93 -13.60 0.68 -10.56
C THR A 93 -12.81 -0.37 -9.81
N LYS A 94 -11.53 -0.16 -9.52
CA LYS A 94 -10.71 -1.09 -8.73
C LYS A 94 -11.17 -1.19 -7.27
N PHE A 95 -11.71 -0.09 -6.71
CA PHE A 95 -12.15 -0.06 -5.30
C PHE A 95 -13.28 -1.04 -5.02
N SER A 96 -14.23 -1.20 -5.94
CA SER A 96 -15.31 -2.18 -5.79
C SER A 96 -14.78 -3.61 -5.77
N ILE A 97 -13.73 -3.90 -6.55
CA ILE A 97 -13.07 -5.20 -6.57
C ILE A 97 -12.34 -5.45 -5.25
N TYR A 98 -11.58 -4.47 -4.77
CA TYR A 98 -10.89 -4.56 -3.48
C TYR A 98 -11.87 -4.72 -2.31
N ALA A 99 -13.00 -4.01 -2.33
CA ALA A 99 -14.04 -4.17 -1.31
C ALA A 99 -14.65 -5.58 -1.33
N THR A 100 -14.91 -6.13 -2.51
CA THR A 100 -15.41 -7.51 -2.68
C THR A 100 -14.42 -8.55 -2.17
N LEU A 101 -13.12 -8.31 -2.35
CA LEU A 101 -12.05 -9.17 -1.83
C LEU A 101 -11.79 -8.96 -0.33
N GLY A 102 -12.41 -7.95 0.28
CA GLY A 102 -12.26 -7.64 1.69
C GLY A 102 -10.93 -6.98 2.05
N VAL A 103 -10.28 -6.29 1.09
CA VAL A 103 -9.06 -5.52 1.37
C VAL A 103 -9.37 -4.43 2.39
N PRO A 104 -8.73 -4.41 3.58
CA PRO A 104 -9.11 -3.49 4.63
C PRO A 104 -8.76 -2.03 4.33
N GLU A 105 -7.64 -1.80 3.64
CA GLU A 105 -7.09 -0.46 3.47
C GLU A 105 -6.49 -0.24 2.08
N ILE A 106 -6.75 0.93 1.50
CA ILE A 106 -6.19 1.39 0.23
C ILE A 106 -5.44 2.69 0.45
N TRP A 107 -4.22 2.77 -0.06
CA TRP A 107 -3.43 4.00 -0.13
C TRP A 107 -3.38 4.50 -1.57
N CYS A 108 -3.74 5.75 -1.78
CA CYS A 108 -3.75 6.39 -3.10
C CYS A 108 -2.75 7.55 -3.11
N TYR A 109 -1.78 7.52 -4.01
CA TYR A 109 -0.82 8.60 -4.19
C TYR A 109 -0.98 9.23 -5.58
N ASN A 110 -1.28 10.51 -5.63
CA ASN A 110 -1.53 11.25 -6.88
C ASN A 110 -0.30 12.01 -7.42
N GLY A 111 0.88 11.78 -6.84
CA GLY A 111 2.12 12.50 -7.19
C GLY A 111 2.49 13.62 -6.20
N GLU A 112 1.55 14.09 -5.39
CA GLU A 112 1.72 15.14 -4.39
C GLU A 112 1.24 14.72 -3.00
N THR A 113 0.05 14.13 -2.94
CA THR A 113 -0.61 13.78 -1.69
C THR A 113 -0.88 12.28 -1.60
N MET A 114 -0.80 11.76 -0.39
CA MET A 114 -1.22 10.42 -0.04
C MET A 114 -2.58 10.47 0.65
N THR A 115 -3.51 9.63 0.24
CA THR A 115 -4.82 9.47 0.86
C THR A 115 -5.00 8.04 1.33
N PHE A 116 -5.33 7.84 2.60
CA PHE A 116 -5.69 6.53 3.14
C PHE A 116 -7.20 6.35 3.12
N ARG A 117 -7.64 5.16 2.77
CA ARG A 117 -9.04 4.77 2.69
C ARG A 117 -9.24 3.44 3.39
N VAL A 118 -10.19 3.37 4.30
CA VAL A 118 -10.51 2.16 5.07
C VAL A 118 -11.87 1.63 4.65
N LEU A 119 -11.98 0.31 4.53
CA LEU A 119 -13.23 -0.37 4.17
C LEU A 119 -14.22 -0.32 5.34
N MET A 120 -15.37 0.31 5.10
CA MET A 120 -16.49 0.38 6.04
C MET A 120 -17.72 -0.24 5.37
N GLY A 121 -18.06 -1.45 5.77
CA GLY A 121 -19.09 -2.24 5.08
C GLY A 121 -18.66 -2.59 3.66
N THR A 122 -19.25 -1.97 2.65
CA THR A 122 -18.97 -2.21 1.23
C THR A 122 -18.29 -1.03 0.53
N ALA A 123 -17.96 0.03 1.26
CA ALA A 123 -17.39 1.25 0.69
C ALA A 123 -16.14 1.69 1.46
N TYR A 124 -15.26 2.40 0.76
CA TYR A 124 -14.07 2.99 1.37
C TYR A 124 -14.32 4.42 1.82
N VAL A 125 -13.92 4.73 3.04
CA VAL A 125 -13.95 6.07 3.61
C VAL A 125 -12.54 6.59 3.81
N ILE A 126 -12.33 7.90 3.60
CA ILE A 126 -11.04 8.55 3.81
C ILE A 126 -10.79 8.67 5.31
N VAL A 127 -9.57 8.32 5.70
CA VAL A 127 -9.09 8.45 7.08
C VAL A 127 -7.75 9.18 7.11
N LEU A 128 -7.43 9.79 8.24
CA LEU A 128 -6.17 10.51 8.42
C LEU A 128 -5.01 9.56 8.73
N HIS A 129 -5.27 8.53 9.54
CA HIS A 129 -4.27 7.56 9.98
C HIS A 129 -4.52 6.19 9.35
N SER A 130 -3.45 5.45 9.10
CA SER A 130 -3.55 4.07 8.63
C SER A 130 -4.20 3.17 9.68
N GLN A 131 -5.05 2.25 9.25
CA GLN A 131 -5.59 1.22 10.13
C GLN A 131 -4.54 0.15 10.44
N ALA A 132 -3.75 -0.23 9.46
CA ALA A 132 -2.70 -1.25 9.61
C ALA A 132 -1.48 -0.72 10.40
N LEU A 133 -1.22 0.59 10.33
CA LEU A 133 -0.12 1.29 11.01
C LEU A 133 -0.68 2.54 11.73
N PRO A 134 -1.36 2.40 12.90
CA PRO A 134 -2.16 3.47 13.49
C PRO A 134 -1.40 4.75 13.87
N LEU A 135 -0.09 4.65 14.07
CA LEU A 135 0.75 5.82 14.33
C LEU A 135 0.99 6.69 13.08
N LEU A 136 0.72 6.16 11.88
CA LEU A 136 1.12 6.75 10.61
C LEU A 136 0.01 7.60 10.00
N PRO A 137 0.15 8.93 9.94
CA PRO A 137 -0.74 9.79 9.17
C PRO A 137 -0.34 9.81 7.68
N SER A 138 -1.32 9.95 6.79
CA SER A 138 -1.10 9.95 5.34
C SER A 138 -0.18 11.06 4.86
N THR A 139 -0.20 12.22 5.54
CA THR A 139 0.62 13.39 5.21
C THR A 139 2.11 13.13 5.35
N VAL A 140 2.52 12.31 6.31
CA VAL A 140 3.94 12.03 6.56
C VAL A 140 4.54 11.17 5.45
N ILE A 141 3.80 10.20 4.92
CA ILE A 141 4.27 9.41 3.77
C ILE A 141 4.50 10.30 2.55
N ALA A 142 3.57 11.20 2.25
CA ALA A 142 3.72 12.13 1.12
C ALA A 142 4.98 12.99 1.27
N GLN A 143 5.28 13.43 2.50
CA GLN A 143 6.51 14.19 2.79
C GLN A 143 7.77 13.36 2.51
N TRP A 144 7.82 12.10 2.95
CA TRP A 144 8.97 11.23 2.70
C TRP A 144 9.16 10.89 1.23
N ILE A 145 8.05 10.70 0.48
CA ILE A 145 8.13 10.54 -0.97
C ILE A 145 8.69 11.83 -1.61
N ALA A 146 8.29 13.00 -1.13
CA ALA A 146 8.83 14.27 -1.61
C ALA A 146 10.35 14.39 -1.31
N VAL A 147 10.80 14.02 -0.11
CA VAL A 147 12.24 13.95 0.23
C VAL A 147 12.97 13.01 -0.72
N SER A 148 12.41 11.82 -0.97
CA SER A 148 13.02 10.84 -1.87
C SER A 148 13.20 11.36 -3.30
N LYS A 149 12.33 12.25 -3.77
CA LYS A 149 12.41 12.86 -5.11
C LYS A 149 13.53 13.91 -5.21
N VAL A 150 13.85 14.58 -4.12
CA VAL A 150 14.78 15.72 -4.10
C VAL A 150 16.15 15.33 -3.56
N GLU A 151 16.18 14.56 -2.48
CA GLU A 151 17.39 14.24 -1.72
C GLU A 151 17.80 12.76 -1.88
N GLY A 152 16.96 11.95 -2.53
CA GLY A 152 17.19 10.53 -2.73
C GLY A 152 16.49 9.64 -1.69
N GLN A 153 16.44 8.35 -2.01
CA GLN A 153 15.69 7.37 -1.20
C GLN A 153 16.31 7.17 0.19
N ASP A 154 17.62 7.20 0.31
CA ASP A 154 18.30 7.01 1.60
C ASP A 154 17.96 8.12 2.58
N ALA A 155 17.92 9.39 2.13
CA ALA A 155 17.51 10.52 2.95
C ALA A 155 16.05 10.36 3.45
N ALA A 156 15.16 9.88 2.59
CA ALA A 156 13.79 9.58 2.99
C ALA A 156 13.72 8.50 4.07
N LEU A 157 14.51 7.42 3.95
CA LEU A 157 14.55 6.35 4.95
C LEU A 157 15.14 6.81 6.29
N ASP A 158 16.14 7.70 6.28
CA ASP A 158 16.67 8.30 7.50
C ASP A 158 15.61 9.17 8.21
N ALA A 159 14.83 9.93 7.44
CA ALA A 159 13.71 10.69 7.99
C ALA A 159 12.61 9.78 8.58
N VAL A 160 12.31 8.64 7.94
CA VAL A 160 11.40 7.61 8.46
C VAL A 160 11.90 7.07 9.82
N ARG A 161 13.17 6.68 9.91
CA ARG A 161 13.77 6.17 11.15
C ARG A 161 13.68 7.18 12.28
N ALA A 162 14.07 8.42 12.00
CA ALA A 162 14.01 9.51 12.99
C ALA A 162 12.57 9.72 13.49
N TRP A 163 11.60 9.71 12.58
CA TRP A 163 10.20 9.89 12.94
C TRP A 163 9.67 8.74 13.80
N VAL A 164 9.93 7.47 13.43
CA VAL A 164 9.48 6.31 14.21
C VAL A 164 10.08 6.33 15.62
N LEU A 165 11.37 6.64 15.74
CA LEU A 165 12.03 6.77 17.05
C LEU A 165 11.39 7.85 17.92
N ALA A 166 10.99 8.98 17.31
CA ALA A 166 10.31 10.05 18.03
C ALA A 166 8.89 9.68 18.51
N GLN A 167 8.22 8.74 17.85
CA GLN A 167 6.91 8.23 18.27
C GLN A 167 7.00 7.13 19.34
N SER A 168 8.17 6.49 19.48
CA SER A 168 8.36 5.46 20.49
C SER A 168 8.47 6.10 21.87
N PRO A 169 7.69 5.68 22.88
CA PRO A 169 7.86 6.18 24.23
C PRO A 169 9.28 5.89 24.69
N GLN A 170 9.99 6.90 25.15
CA GLN A 170 11.29 6.71 25.79
C GLN A 170 11.09 5.79 27.00
N ARG A 171 11.67 4.61 26.93
CA ARG A 171 11.73 3.68 28.06
C ARG A 171 12.75 4.13 29.07
#